data_e4809f8ebadca1f5921e3d98937f2de7
#
_entry.id   e4809f8ebadca1f5921e3d98937f2de7
#
_cell.length_a   1.000
_cell.length_b   1.000
_cell.length_c   1.000
_cell.angle_alpha   90.00
_cell.angle_beta   90.00
_cell.angle_gamma   90.00
#
_symmetry.space_group_name_H-M   'P 1'
#
loop_
_entity.id
_entity.type
_entity.pdbx_description
1 polymer ?
#
loop_
_entity_poly.entity_id
_entity_poly.type
_entity_poly.pdbx_seq_one_letter_code
_entity_poly.pdbx_strand_id
1 'polypeptide(L)' 'MNHNPNECDIVQDLLPLYYDHACSPASCELVRQHLADCADCEKIYEDLANHTIDNV' A
#
# COMPACT_ATOMS: atom_id res chain seq x y z
N MET A 1 13.90 1.55 -11.01
CA MET A 1 13.96 0.91 -11.30
C MET A 1 14.01 -0.08 -10.50
N ASN A 2 13.93 -0.40 -9.71
CA ASN A 2 13.97 -1.30 -9.01
C ASN A 2 12.74 -1.77 -8.50
N HIS A 3 11.73 -2.09 -9.22
CA HIS A 3 10.48 -2.53 -8.85
C HIS A 3 10.54 -4.00 -8.78
N ASN A 4 10.49 -4.60 -7.64
CA ASN A 4 10.56 -5.98 -7.49
C ASN A 4 9.21 -6.54 -7.30
N PRO A 5 8.81 -7.61 -7.96
CA PRO A 5 7.50 -8.24 -7.75
C PRO A 5 7.33 -8.75 -6.34
N ASN A 6 8.41 -9.18 -5.72
CA ASN A 6 8.32 -9.59 -4.33
C ASN A 6 7.95 -8.44 -3.44
N GLU A 7 8.44 -7.27 -3.76
CA GLU A 7 8.13 -6.11 -2.97
C GLU A 7 6.68 -5.74 -3.12
N CYS A 8 6.11 -5.91 -4.30
CA CYS A 8 4.70 -5.65 -4.50
C CYS A 8 3.86 -6.53 -3.59
N ASP A 9 4.22 -7.80 -3.46
CA ASP A 9 3.46 -8.68 -2.60
C ASP A 9 3.52 -8.22 -1.16
N ILE A 10 4.70 -7.86 -0.71
CA ILE A 10 4.87 -7.41 0.67
C ILE A 10 4.07 -6.13 0.90
N VAL A 11 4.15 -5.21 -0.03
CA VAL A 11 3.44 -3.95 0.12
C VAL A 11 1.94 -4.19 0.12
N GLN A 12 1.45 -5.07 -0.74
CA GLN A 12 0.02 -5.33 -0.78
C GLN A 12 -0.46 -5.93 0.53
N ASP A 13 0.36 -6.75 1.17
CA ASP A 13 0.00 -7.28 2.46
C ASP A 13 -0.06 -6.18 3.52
N LEU A 14 0.75 -5.15 3.35
CA LEU A 14 0.81 -4.08 4.34
C LEU A 14 -0.21 -2.98 4.07
N LEU A 15 -0.81 -2.95 2.90
CA LEU A 15 -1.71 -1.85 2.56
C LEU A 15 -2.85 -1.66 3.55
N PRO A 16 -3.53 -2.71 4.01
CA PRO A 16 -4.59 -2.49 4.98
C PRO A 16 -4.07 -1.89 6.27
N LEU A 17 -2.89 -2.34 6.70
CA LEU A 17 -2.31 -1.79 7.91
C LEU A 17 -1.86 -0.36 7.68
N TYR A 18 -1.34 -0.08 6.50
CA TYR A 18 -0.91 1.26 6.17
C TYR A 18 -2.11 2.21 6.20
N TYR A 19 -3.22 1.77 5.66
CA TYR A 19 -4.43 2.57 5.63
C TYR A 19 -4.89 2.89 7.05
N ASP A 20 -4.77 1.92 7.94
CA ASP A 20 -5.20 2.09 9.32
C ASP A 20 -4.13 2.73 10.17
N HIS A 21 -3.00 3.06 9.63
CA HIS A 21 -1.86 3.62 10.38
C HIS A 21 -1.40 2.64 11.45
N ALA A 22 -1.49 1.36 11.17
CA ALA A 22 -1.13 0.35 12.14
C ALA A 22 0.23 -0.26 11.89
N CYS A 23 0.93 0.13 10.84
CA CYS A 23 2.24 -0.43 10.59
C CYS A 23 3.30 0.45 11.22
N SER A 24 4.49 -0.12 11.39
CA SER A 24 5.58 0.62 12.01
C SER A 24 6.03 1.73 11.08
N PRO A 25 6.74 2.74 11.61
CA PRO A 25 7.22 3.82 10.76
C PRO A 25 8.07 3.33 9.59
N ALA A 26 8.89 2.31 9.82
CA ALA A 26 9.72 1.80 8.74
C ALA A 26 8.86 1.14 7.67
N SER A 27 7.85 0.40 8.07
CA SER A 27 6.95 -0.24 7.10
C SER A 27 6.13 0.78 6.36
N CYS A 28 5.67 1.80 7.05
CA CYS A 28 4.91 2.85 6.41
C CYS A 28 5.74 3.56 5.36
N GLU A 29 6.99 3.80 5.66
CA GLU A 29 7.86 4.48 4.72
C GLU A 29 8.09 3.61 3.50
N LEU A 30 8.27 2.32 3.70
CA LEU A 30 8.47 1.41 2.59
C LEU A 30 7.24 1.41 1.67
N VAL A 31 6.07 1.33 2.25
CA VAL A 31 4.85 1.32 1.47
C VAL A 31 4.69 2.63 0.72
N ARG A 32 4.92 3.73 1.39
CA ARG A 32 4.76 5.04 0.78
C ARG A 32 5.68 5.19 -0.42
N GLN A 33 6.92 4.78 -0.28
CA GLN A 33 7.85 4.91 -1.37
C GLN A 33 7.49 3.98 -2.52
N HIS A 34 7.04 2.79 -2.20
CA HIS A 34 6.66 1.86 -3.25
C HIS A 34 5.43 2.36 -4.00
N LEU A 35 4.48 2.95 -3.31
CA LEU A 35 3.28 3.47 -3.96
C LEU A 35 3.65 4.59 -4.93
N ALA A 36 4.65 5.37 -4.60
CA ALA A 36 5.09 6.43 -5.50
C ALA A 36 5.75 5.86 -6.74
N ASP A 37 6.32 4.66 -6.63
CA ASP A 37 7.03 4.08 -7.73
C ASP A 37 6.21 3.07 -8.48
N CYS A 38 5.17 2.49 -7.95
CA CYS A 38 4.42 1.43 -8.57
C CYS A 38 2.96 1.83 -8.70
N ALA A 39 2.56 2.14 -9.91
CA ALA A 39 1.18 2.57 -10.14
C ALA A 39 0.19 1.46 -9.84
N ASP A 40 0.58 0.22 -10.03
CA ASP A 40 -0.31 -0.89 -9.74
C ASP A 40 -0.66 -0.95 -8.27
N CYS A 41 0.32 -0.84 -7.41
CA CYS A 41 0.07 -0.88 -5.98
C CYS A 41 -0.70 0.35 -5.54
N GLU A 42 -0.42 1.48 -6.14
CA GLU A 42 -1.17 2.68 -5.82
C GLU A 42 -2.64 2.50 -6.15
N LYS A 43 -2.93 1.87 -7.27
CA LYS A 43 -4.29 1.65 -7.65
C LYS A 43 -4.98 0.70 -6.68
N ILE A 44 -4.29 -0.33 -6.24
CA ILE A 44 -4.83 -1.27 -5.27
C ILE A 44 -5.13 -0.54 -3.97
N TYR A 45 -4.26 0.36 -3.57
CA TYR A 45 -4.47 1.11 -2.36
C TYR A 45 -5.69 2.01 -2.50
N GLU A 46 -5.87 2.64 -3.64
CA GLU A 46 -7.03 3.48 -3.87
C GLU A 46 -8.30 2.67 -3.79
N ASP A 47 -8.28 1.48 -4.36
CA ASP A 47 -9.44 0.62 -4.30
C ASP A 47 -9.75 0.25 -2.87
N LEU A 48 -8.75 -0.06 -2.10
CA LEU A 48 -8.94 -0.41 -0.71
C LEU A 48 -9.58 0.76 0.05
N ALA A 49 -9.07 1.95 -0.17
CA ALA A 49 -9.59 3.11 0.53
C ALA A 49 -11.04 3.39 0.12
N ASN A 50 -11.33 3.23 -1.16
CA ASN A 50 -12.68 3.47 -1.61
C ASN A 50 -13.64 2.45 -1.05
N HIS A 51 -13.21 1.21 -0.98
CA HIS A 51 -14.07 0.21 -0.45
C HIS A 51 -14.36 0.45 0.99
N THR A 52 -13.39 0.88 1.72
CA THR A 52 -13.56 1.11 3.11
C THR A 52 -14.56 2.18 3.40
N ILE A 53 -14.60 3.20 2.54
CA ILE A 53 -15.44 4.25 2.79
C ILE A 53 -16.82 3.95 2.50
N ASP A 54 -17.04 3.05 1.65
CA ASP A 54 -18.26 2.92 1.15
C ASP A 54 -19.25 2.51 2.02
N ASN A 55 -19.14 1.96 2.93
CA ASN A 55 -20.06 1.41 3.53
C ASN A 55 -20.96 2.14 4.12
N VAL A 56 -21.19 2.81 4.31
CA VAL A 56 -22.08 3.48 4.91
C VAL A 56 -23.20 3.16 4.80
#